data_a735883e1e819fc3228ee13b2f589253
#
_entry.id   a735883e1e819fc3228ee13b2f589253
#
_cell.length_a   1.000
_cell.length_b   1.000
_cell.length_c   1.000
_cell.angle_alpha   90.00
_cell.angle_beta   90.00
_cell.angle_gamma   90.00
#
_symmetry.space_group_name_H-M   'P 1'
#
loop_
_entity.id
_entity.type
_entity.pdbx_description
1 polymer ?
#
loop_
_entity_poly.entity_id
_entity_poly.type
_entity_poly.pdbx_seq_one_letter_code
_entity_poly.pdbx_strand_id
1 'polypeptide(L)'
;MGKEKKQILNELFESRNKHKEEAENIDKEEFIKTVRSRRSVRVFNEELVKEQDMRACLELALLAPNSSNLQQWEFYWVRNQKKKNKLIDYCLGQPAAKTAQELVVAVARPDFWKVNQKRMLEKIDAMGDKAPRSARKYY
;
A
#
# COMPACT_ATOMS: atom_id res chain seq x y z
N MET A 1 17.33 16.86 -18.01
CA MET A 1 16.38 17.20 -16.93
C MET A 1 16.52 18.70 -16.68
N GLY A 2 15.48 19.50 -16.99
CA GLY A 2 15.60 20.97 -16.99
C GLY A 2 15.82 21.56 -15.59
N LYS A 3 16.43 22.74 -15.52
CA LYS A 3 16.71 23.48 -14.27
C LYS A 3 15.45 23.60 -13.38
N GLU A 4 14.28 23.78 -13.99
CA GLU A 4 12.99 23.91 -13.31
C GLU A 4 12.59 22.64 -12.53
N LYS A 5 12.77 21.42 -13.09
CA LYS A 5 12.50 20.16 -12.38
C LYS A 5 13.41 19.96 -11.17
N LYS A 6 14.68 20.38 -11.29
CA LYS A 6 15.63 20.28 -10.17
C LYS A 6 15.24 21.24 -9.04
N GLN A 7 14.75 22.44 -9.37
CA GLN A 7 14.28 23.40 -8.39
C GLN A 7 13.03 22.89 -7.64
N ILE A 8 12.05 22.34 -8.36
CA ILE A 8 10.84 21.74 -7.76
C ILE A 8 11.22 20.61 -6.78
N LEU A 9 12.14 19.73 -7.17
CA LEU A 9 12.60 18.66 -6.29
C LEU A 9 13.27 19.20 -5.02
N ASN A 10 14.12 20.21 -5.13
CA ASN A 10 14.76 20.83 -3.98
C ASN A 10 13.73 21.46 -3.03
N GLU A 11 12.76 22.19 -3.54
CA GLU A 11 11.68 22.78 -2.74
C GLU A 11 10.86 21.71 -2.01
N LEU A 12 10.59 20.58 -2.67
CA LEU A 12 9.92 19.43 -2.04
C LEU A 12 10.78 18.81 -0.92
N PHE A 13 12.07 18.67 -1.13
CA PHE A 13 12.99 18.19 -0.09
C PHE A 13 13.04 19.13 1.10
N GLU A 14 13.13 20.42 0.87
CA GLU A 14 13.15 21.44 1.94
C GLU A 14 11.83 21.47 2.71
N SER A 15 10.68 21.33 2.04
CA SER A 15 9.38 21.31 2.71
C SER A 15 9.22 20.07 3.61
N ARG A 16 9.71 18.91 3.18
CA ARG A 16 9.73 17.68 3.99
C ARG A 16 10.62 17.79 5.22
N ASN A 17 11.75 18.47 5.10
CA ASN A 17 12.65 18.67 6.24
C ASN A 17 12.11 19.65 7.30
N LYS A 18 11.11 20.47 6.97
CA LYS A 18 10.44 21.37 7.92
C LYS A 18 9.39 20.69 8.79
N HIS A 19 8.82 19.59 8.32
CA HIS A 19 7.88 18.76 9.07
C HIS A 19 8.66 17.61 9.70
N LYS A 20 9.23 17.83 10.88
CA LYS A 20 9.76 16.75 11.72
C LYS A 20 8.54 16.02 12.31
N GLU A 21 8.10 14.98 11.61
CA GLU A 21 7.22 13.98 12.22
C GLU A 21 8.08 13.23 13.24
N GLU A 22 7.68 13.24 14.49
CA GLU A 22 8.30 12.38 15.49
C GLU A 22 7.97 10.94 15.12
N ALA A 23 9.01 10.12 14.97
CA ALA A 23 8.84 8.70 14.73
C ALA A 23 8.17 8.08 15.97
N GLU A 24 7.17 7.24 15.75
CA GLU A 24 6.56 6.48 16.84
C GLU A 24 7.61 5.61 17.52
N ASN A 25 7.46 5.43 18.83
CA ASN A 25 8.35 4.59 19.63
C ASN A 25 8.04 3.12 19.34
N ILE A 26 8.78 2.56 18.38
CA ILE A 26 8.65 1.16 17.98
C ILE A 26 9.65 0.33 18.77
N ASP A 27 9.19 -0.76 19.38
CA ASP A 27 10.09 -1.74 20.01
C ASP A 27 11.01 -2.36 18.95
N LYS A 28 12.28 -1.99 19.01
CA LYS A 28 13.29 -2.44 18.07
C LYS A 28 13.49 -3.96 18.09
N GLU A 29 13.42 -4.59 19.26
CA GLU A 29 13.63 -6.03 19.39
C GLU A 29 12.48 -6.82 18.80
N GLU A 30 11.24 -6.41 19.07
CA GLU A 30 10.05 -7.01 18.47
C GLU A 30 10.01 -6.84 16.95
N PHE A 31 10.39 -5.68 16.43
CA PHE A 31 10.55 -5.47 15.00
C PHE A 31 11.57 -6.42 14.38
N ILE A 32 12.75 -6.57 14.99
CA ILE A 32 13.80 -7.48 14.51
C ILE A 32 13.30 -8.94 14.57
N LYS A 33 12.64 -9.36 15.64
CA LYS A 33 12.04 -10.70 15.76
C LYS A 33 11.03 -10.94 14.63
N THR A 34 10.14 -9.99 14.38
CA THR A 34 9.12 -10.07 13.32
C THR A 34 9.79 -10.28 11.96
N VAL A 35 10.78 -9.48 11.61
CA VAL A 35 11.49 -9.59 10.33
C VAL A 35 12.23 -10.94 10.22
N ARG A 36 12.92 -11.36 11.27
CA ARG A 36 13.70 -12.61 11.29
C ARG A 36 12.85 -13.86 11.33
N SER A 37 11.66 -13.82 11.93
CA SER A 37 10.74 -14.97 12.01
C SER A 37 10.00 -15.24 10.71
N ARG A 38 9.93 -14.25 9.81
CA ARG A 38 9.23 -14.40 8.53
C ARG A 38 9.76 -15.60 7.74
N ARG A 39 8.86 -16.44 7.25
CA ARG A 39 9.15 -17.59 6.38
C ARG A 39 8.24 -17.56 5.14
N SER A 40 8.70 -18.16 4.07
CA SER A 40 7.88 -18.42 2.88
C SER A 40 7.06 -19.69 3.11
N VAL A 41 6.04 -19.60 3.94
CA VAL A 41 5.12 -20.72 4.21
C VAL A 41 4.32 -20.99 2.93
N ARG A 42 4.22 -22.27 2.55
CA ARG A 42 3.53 -22.70 1.32
C ARG A 42 2.46 -23.76 1.58
N VAL A 43 2.34 -24.20 2.83
CA VAL A 43 1.29 -25.11 3.30
C VAL A 43 0.79 -24.54 4.62
N PHE A 44 -0.49 -24.28 4.69
CA PHE A 44 -1.14 -23.71 5.86
C PHE A 44 -1.98 -24.78 6.56
N ASN A 45 -2.18 -24.61 7.85
CA ASN A 45 -3.10 -25.43 8.64
C ASN A 45 -4.57 -25.01 8.38
N GLU A 46 -5.51 -25.70 9.02
CA GLU A 46 -6.94 -25.44 8.88
C GLU A 46 -7.47 -24.36 9.83
N GLU A 47 -6.59 -23.69 10.57
CA GLU A 47 -6.97 -22.64 11.51
C GLU A 47 -7.53 -21.44 10.76
N LEU A 48 -8.74 -21.03 11.14
CA LEU A 48 -9.41 -19.91 10.48
C LEU A 48 -8.77 -18.58 10.87
N VAL A 49 -8.53 -17.75 9.89
CA VAL A 49 -8.09 -16.37 10.10
C VAL A 49 -9.28 -15.52 10.54
N LYS A 50 -9.14 -14.82 11.66
CA LYS A 50 -10.18 -13.92 12.15
C LYS A 50 -10.40 -12.75 11.17
N GLU A 51 -11.66 -12.37 10.98
CA GLU A 51 -12.00 -11.28 10.06
C GLU A 51 -11.30 -9.98 10.44
N GLN A 52 -11.19 -9.67 11.73
CA GLN A 52 -10.49 -8.47 12.21
C GLN A 52 -9.01 -8.45 11.81
N ASP A 53 -8.33 -9.60 11.86
CA ASP A 53 -6.91 -9.70 11.51
C ASP A 53 -6.72 -9.52 9.99
N MET A 54 -7.63 -10.09 9.19
CA MET A 54 -7.63 -9.87 7.74
C MET A 54 -7.86 -8.40 7.38
N ARG A 55 -8.79 -7.73 8.05
CA ARG A 55 -9.04 -6.29 7.84
C ARG A 55 -7.82 -5.47 8.20
N ALA A 56 -7.23 -5.71 9.37
CA ALA A 56 -6.01 -5.03 9.81
C ALA A 56 -4.86 -5.22 8.79
N CYS A 57 -4.64 -6.44 8.30
CA CYS A 57 -3.63 -6.70 7.27
C CYS A 57 -3.88 -5.92 5.97
N LEU A 58 -5.14 -5.84 5.51
CA LEU A 58 -5.49 -5.11 4.30
C LEU A 58 -5.35 -3.59 4.48
N GLU A 59 -5.75 -3.06 5.64
CA GLU A 59 -5.57 -1.65 5.99
C GLU A 59 -4.09 -1.27 6.04
N LEU A 60 -3.25 -2.10 6.67
CA LEU A 60 -1.80 -1.89 6.68
C LEU A 60 -1.20 -1.99 5.26
N ALA A 61 -1.69 -2.89 4.42
CA ALA A 61 -1.23 -3.00 3.03
C ALA A 61 -1.53 -1.72 2.22
N LEU A 62 -2.64 -1.02 2.52
CA LEU A 62 -2.97 0.26 1.88
C LEU A 62 -2.01 1.40 2.27
N LEU A 63 -1.27 1.26 3.38
CA LEU A 63 -0.26 2.24 3.80
C LEU A 63 1.08 2.08 3.06
N ALA A 64 1.23 1.04 2.22
CA ALA A 64 2.46 0.82 1.47
C ALA A 64 2.83 2.05 0.63
N PRO A 65 4.10 2.51 0.67
CA PRO A 65 4.53 3.66 -0.10
C PRO A 65 4.46 3.39 -1.60
N ASN A 66 4.09 4.41 -2.36
CA ASN A 66 4.05 4.32 -3.81
C ASN A 66 4.39 5.67 -4.46
N SER A 67 4.71 5.63 -5.75
CA SER A 67 5.08 6.84 -6.48
C SER A 67 3.95 7.86 -6.46
N SER A 68 4.26 9.08 -6.04
CA SER A 68 3.33 10.22 -5.97
C SER A 68 2.07 9.96 -5.13
N ASN A 69 2.09 8.93 -4.28
CA ASN A 69 0.95 8.50 -3.48
C ASN A 69 -0.36 8.33 -4.30
N LEU A 70 -0.23 7.88 -5.55
CA LEU A 70 -1.37 7.68 -6.44
C LEU A 70 -2.17 6.42 -6.16
N GLN A 71 -1.65 5.52 -5.30
CA GLN A 71 -2.36 4.32 -4.81
C GLN A 71 -3.10 3.56 -5.92
N GLN A 72 -2.38 3.19 -6.97
CA GLN A 72 -2.94 2.55 -8.17
C GLN A 72 -3.11 1.04 -7.98
N TRP A 73 -3.75 0.64 -6.90
CA TRP A 73 -4.05 -0.75 -6.59
C TRP A 73 -5.38 -0.91 -5.89
N GLU A 74 -5.92 -2.10 -6.00
CA GLU A 74 -7.09 -2.56 -5.27
C GLU A 74 -6.80 -3.95 -4.69
N PHE A 75 -7.36 -4.23 -3.51
CA PHE A 75 -7.31 -5.53 -2.90
C PHE A 75 -8.70 -6.14 -2.87
N TYR A 76 -8.83 -7.32 -3.43
CA TYR A 76 -10.08 -8.08 -3.43
C TYR A 76 -9.94 -9.27 -2.48
N TRP A 77 -10.56 -9.19 -1.32
CA TRP A 77 -10.67 -10.31 -0.41
C TRP A 77 -11.78 -11.25 -0.89
N VAL A 78 -11.38 -12.45 -1.33
CA VAL A 78 -12.27 -13.40 -1.98
C VAL A 78 -12.91 -14.30 -0.94
N ARG A 79 -14.13 -14.01 -0.53
CA ARG A 79 -14.88 -14.77 0.49
C ARG A 79 -15.76 -15.89 -0.09
N ASN A 80 -16.13 -15.81 -1.35
CA ASN A 80 -17.01 -16.81 -1.99
C ASN A 80 -16.21 -18.07 -2.35
N GLN A 81 -16.63 -19.23 -1.85
CA GLN A 81 -15.92 -20.50 -2.04
C GLN A 81 -15.78 -20.90 -3.52
N LYS A 82 -16.80 -20.69 -4.35
CA LYS A 82 -16.70 -21.01 -5.78
C LYS A 82 -15.65 -20.15 -6.48
N LYS A 83 -15.50 -18.86 -6.06
CA LYS A 83 -14.45 -17.98 -6.58
C LYS A 83 -13.08 -18.36 -6.03
N LYS A 84 -12.98 -18.77 -4.74
CA LYS A 84 -11.72 -19.31 -4.18
C LYS A 84 -11.26 -20.51 -4.99
N ASN A 85 -12.12 -21.47 -5.28
CA ASN A 85 -11.77 -22.66 -6.07
C ASN A 85 -11.24 -22.30 -7.46
N LYS A 86 -11.90 -21.36 -8.17
CA LYS A 86 -11.39 -20.88 -9.47
C LYS A 86 -10.02 -20.21 -9.36
N LEU A 87 -9.76 -19.44 -8.30
CA LEU A 87 -8.44 -18.85 -8.07
C LEU A 87 -7.37 -19.91 -7.83
N ILE A 88 -7.69 -20.96 -7.10
CA ILE A 88 -6.78 -22.11 -6.89
C ILE A 88 -6.41 -22.73 -8.24
N ASP A 89 -7.38 -22.91 -9.14
CA ASP A 89 -7.13 -23.45 -10.48
C ASP A 89 -6.23 -22.51 -11.30
N TYR A 90 -6.48 -21.20 -11.27
CA TYR A 90 -5.62 -20.20 -11.92
C TYR A 90 -4.20 -20.14 -11.32
N CYS A 91 -4.05 -20.47 -10.05
CA CYS A 91 -2.74 -20.66 -9.41
C CYS A 91 -2.11 -22.03 -9.69
N LEU A 92 -2.57 -22.75 -10.70
CA LEU A 92 -2.09 -24.07 -11.09
C LEU A 92 -2.15 -25.10 -9.95
N GLY A 93 -3.09 -24.93 -9.03
CA GLY A 93 -3.26 -25.80 -7.88
C GLY A 93 -2.08 -25.81 -6.90
N GLN A 94 -1.29 -24.74 -6.85
CA GLN A 94 -0.15 -24.67 -5.94
C GLN A 94 -0.59 -24.89 -4.47
N PRO A 95 0.22 -25.61 -3.66
CA PRO A 95 -0.11 -25.91 -2.27
C PRO A 95 -0.47 -24.69 -1.44
N ALA A 96 0.22 -23.57 -1.64
CA ALA A 96 -0.07 -22.32 -0.94
C ALA A 96 -1.49 -21.82 -1.22
N ALA A 97 -1.96 -21.87 -2.47
CA ALA A 97 -3.30 -21.46 -2.82
C ALA A 97 -4.37 -22.46 -2.33
N LYS A 98 -4.06 -23.77 -2.38
CA LYS A 98 -4.98 -24.84 -1.94
C LYS A 98 -5.23 -24.83 -0.46
N THR A 99 -4.20 -24.57 0.35
CA THR A 99 -4.27 -24.69 1.82
C THR A 99 -4.56 -23.36 2.51
N ALA A 100 -4.46 -22.22 1.80
CA ALA A 100 -4.76 -20.92 2.38
C ALA A 100 -6.24 -20.80 2.76
N GLN A 101 -6.49 -20.42 4.02
CA GLN A 101 -7.85 -20.17 4.50
C GLN A 101 -8.45 -18.91 3.84
N GLU A 102 -7.62 -17.93 3.57
CA GLU A 102 -8.03 -16.69 2.91
C GLU A 102 -7.21 -16.40 1.65
N LEU A 103 -7.87 -15.87 0.62
CA LEU A 103 -7.24 -15.46 -0.62
C LEU A 103 -7.54 -13.99 -0.91
N VAL A 104 -6.49 -13.26 -1.23
CA VAL A 104 -6.55 -11.85 -1.64
C VAL A 104 -5.94 -11.70 -3.02
N VAL A 105 -6.64 -11.00 -3.89
CA VAL A 105 -6.14 -10.61 -5.21
C VAL A 105 -5.74 -9.15 -5.17
N ALA A 106 -4.47 -8.85 -5.40
CA ALA A 106 -3.99 -7.50 -5.60
C ALA A 106 -4.05 -7.16 -7.10
N VAL A 107 -4.72 -6.07 -7.44
CA VAL A 107 -4.90 -5.62 -8.82
C VAL A 107 -4.24 -4.26 -9.00
N ALA A 108 -3.33 -4.16 -9.97
CA ALA A 108 -2.82 -2.87 -10.41
C ALA A 108 -3.89 -2.15 -11.26
N ARG A 109 -4.14 -0.88 -10.95
CA ARG A 109 -5.15 -0.04 -11.60
C ARG A 109 -4.51 1.18 -12.28
N PRO A 110 -3.77 0.97 -13.37
CA PRO A 110 -3.12 2.06 -14.10
C PRO A 110 -4.13 3.04 -14.70
N ASP A 111 -5.36 2.63 -14.92
CA ASP A 111 -6.47 3.45 -15.41
C ASP A 111 -6.89 4.55 -14.40
N PHE A 112 -6.62 4.38 -13.11
CA PHE A 112 -7.04 5.32 -12.06
C PHE A 112 -6.06 6.47 -11.81
N TRP A 113 -4.91 6.52 -12.47
CA TRP A 113 -3.91 7.55 -12.18
C TRP A 113 -4.44 8.98 -12.33
N LYS A 114 -5.24 9.26 -13.37
CA LYS A 114 -5.84 10.59 -13.59
C LYS A 114 -6.85 10.96 -12.50
N VAL A 115 -7.67 10.01 -12.09
CA VAL A 115 -8.67 10.21 -11.01
C VAL A 115 -7.96 10.50 -9.70
N ASN A 116 -6.93 9.72 -9.39
CA ASN A 116 -6.18 9.86 -8.14
C ASN A 116 -5.30 11.11 -8.16
N GLN A 117 -4.72 11.49 -9.31
CA GLN A 117 -4.04 12.77 -9.49
C GLN A 117 -4.98 13.94 -9.14
N LYS A 118 -6.21 13.93 -9.68
CA LYS A 118 -7.21 14.96 -9.40
C LYS A 118 -7.52 15.03 -7.91
N ARG A 119 -7.72 13.89 -7.24
CA ARG A 119 -7.95 13.82 -5.79
C ARG A 119 -6.78 14.39 -4.99
N MET A 120 -5.53 14.16 -5.44
CA MET A 120 -4.36 14.73 -4.78
C MET A 120 -4.30 16.25 -4.96
N LEU A 121 -4.61 16.77 -6.15
CA LEU A 121 -4.71 18.20 -6.39
C LEU A 121 -5.81 18.85 -5.52
N GLU A 122 -6.98 18.23 -5.42
CA GLU A 122 -8.06 18.71 -4.55
C GLU A 122 -7.63 18.76 -3.07
N LYS A 123 -6.89 17.76 -2.60
CA LYS A 123 -6.32 17.79 -1.24
C LYS A 123 -5.31 18.91 -1.05
N ILE A 124 -4.43 19.13 -2.02
CA ILE A 124 -3.45 20.22 -2.00
C ILE A 124 -4.16 21.57 -1.95
N ASP A 125 -5.22 21.75 -2.74
CA ASP A 125 -6.02 22.96 -2.74
C ASP A 125 -6.72 23.22 -1.41
N ALA A 126 -7.26 22.16 -0.79
CA ALA A 126 -7.89 22.24 0.52
C ALA A 126 -6.90 22.64 1.64
N MET A 127 -5.60 22.41 1.47
CA MET A 127 -4.57 22.84 2.41
C MET A 127 -4.33 24.37 2.38
N GLY A 128 -4.78 25.08 1.31
CA GLY A 128 -4.61 26.51 1.16
C GLY A 128 -3.15 26.95 1.27
N ASP A 129 -2.88 27.94 2.11
CA ASP A 129 -1.52 28.49 2.32
C ASP A 129 -0.54 27.49 2.97
N LYS A 130 -1.05 26.40 3.54
CA LYS A 130 -0.21 25.32 4.10
C LYS A 130 0.36 24.39 3.04
N ALA A 131 -0.17 24.44 1.80
CA ALA A 131 0.31 23.60 0.72
C ALA A 131 1.70 24.08 0.24
N PRO A 132 2.65 23.15 -0.01
CA PRO A 132 3.91 23.51 -0.64
C PRO A 132 3.66 24.13 -2.02
N ARG A 133 4.27 25.27 -2.33
CA ARG A 133 4.09 25.98 -3.63
C ARG A 133 4.37 25.11 -4.85
N SER A 134 5.29 24.16 -4.71
CA SER A 134 5.68 23.21 -5.77
C SER A 134 4.73 22.02 -5.90
N ALA A 135 3.85 21.75 -4.92
CA ALA A 135 3.02 20.57 -4.91
C ALA A 135 2.08 20.46 -6.13
N ARG A 136 1.45 21.57 -6.52
CA ARG A 136 0.60 21.61 -7.74
C ARG A 136 1.36 21.32 -9.04
N LYS A 137 2.63 21.73 -9.12
CA LYS A 137 3.45 21.50 -10.31
C LYS A 137 3.97 20.05 -10.38
N TYR A 138 3.96 19.36 -9.25
CA TYR A 138 4.41 17.98 -9.16
C TYR A 138 3.36 17.00 -9.69
N TYR A 139 2.09 17.23 -9.44
CA TYR A 139 0.98 16.45 -9.94
C TYR A 139 0.42 17.03 -11.24
#